data_bc4376a235947db3520cd27053403acf
#
_entry.id   bc4376a235947db3520cd27053403acf
#
_cell.length_a   1.000
_cell.length_b   1.000
_cell.length_c   1.000
_cell.angle_alpha   90.00
_cell.angle_beta   90.00
_cell.angle_gamma   90.00
#
_symmetry.space_group_name_H-M   'P 1'
#
loop_
_entity.id
_entity.type
_entity.pdbx_description
1 polymer ?
#
loop_
_entity_poly.entity_id
_entity_poly.type
_entity_poly.pdbx_seq_one_letter_code
_entity_poly.pdbx_strand_id
1 'polypeptide(L)'
;VFNAIGGHAYGWVYPGPMGAVLTPALIGVDKGGHLPNASMFCGRCEEVCPVRIPLPRMMRAWREREFERHLSPAAVRGGLKFWAFFAKRPALYGLATVLASRVLWLFGRSAGRFHRLPFAAGWTRHRDFPAPQGATFQAQWRRRRRG
;
A
#
# COMPACT_ATOMS: atom_id res chain seq x y z
N VAL A 1 14.38 10.53 -6.80
CA VAL A 1 13.68 10.94 -8.04
C VAL A 1 13.67 12.46 -8.14
N PHE A 2 13.15 13.20 -7.15
CA PHE A 2 13.07 14.67 -7.17
C PHE A 2 14.45 15.35 -7.42
N ASN A 3 15.49 14.91 -6.72
CA ASN A 3 16.85 15.44 -6.91
C ASN A 3 17.44 15.16 -8.30
N ALA A 4 16.95 14.11 -8.98
CA ALA A 4 17.46 13.76 -10.31
C ALA A 4 16.80 14.54 -11.44
N ILE A 5 15.52 14.89 -11.31
CA ILE A 5 14.75 15.50 -12.41
C ILE A 5 14.26 16.93 -12.09
N GLY A 6 14.40 17.38 -10.86
CA GLY A 6 13.97 18.71 -10.40
C GLY A 6 12.46 18.87 -10.22
N GLY A 7 12.06 19.96 -9.58
CA GLY A 7 10.66 20.23 -9.25
C GLY A 7 9.77 20.54 -10.45
N HIS A 8 10.30 21.20 -11.45
CA HIS A 8 9.57 21.61 -12.66
C HIS A 8 9.03 20.43 -13.48
N ALA A 9 9.73 19.28 -13.45
CA ALA A 9 9.30 18.07 -14.15
C ALA A 9 7.95 17.52 -13.66
N TYR A 10 7.53 17.88 -12.46
CA TYR A 10 6.22 17.48 -11.90
C TYR A 10 5.06 18.41 -12.29
N GLY A 11 5.35 19.52 -12.97
CA GLY A 11 4.34 20.44 -13.46
C GLY A 11 3.58 21.24 -12.39
N TRP A 12 4.02 21.20 -11.11
CA TRP A 12 3.39 21.90 -10.00
C TRP A 12 4.37 22.68 -9.15
N VAL A 13 3.89 23.82 -8.60
CA VAL A 13 4.71 24.75 -7.81
C VAL A 13 5.08 24.15 -6.44
N TYR A 14 4.18 23.37 -5.84
CA TYR A 14 4.36 22.79 -4.51
C TYR A 14 4.66 21.30 -4.60
N PRO A 15 5.94 20.88 -4.52
CA PRO A 15 6.29 19.45 -4.51
C PRO A 15 6.17 18.82 -3.11
N GLY A 16 6.29 17.49 -3.08
CA GLY A 16 6.36 16.72 -1.83
C GLY A 16 5.09 16.70 -1.01
N PRO A 17 5.18 16.48 0.31
CA PRO A 17 4.01 16.34 1.19
C PRO A 17 3.13 17.58 1.24
N MET A 18 3.72 18.78 1.14
CA MET A 18 2.94 20.03 1.07
C MET A 18 2.10 20.09 -0.20
N GLY A 19 2.68 19.79 -1.36
CA GLY A 19 1.94 19.72 -2.62
C GLY A 19 0.86 18.65 -2.61
N ALA A 20 1.13 17.50 -1.98
CA ALA A 20 0.15 16.43 -1.84
C ALA A 20 -1.10 16.84 -1.00
N VAL A 21 -0.98 17.84 -0.14
CA VAL A 21 -2.10 18.41 0.63
C VAL A 21 -2.72 19.60 -0.10
N LEU A 22 -1.91 20.53 -0.61
CA LEU A 22 -2.40 21.78 -1.20
C LEU A 22 -3.03 21.57 -2.58
N THR A 23 -2.44 20.73 -3.42
CA THR A 23 -2.94 20.54 -4.79
C THR A 23 -4.38 20.03 -4.83
N PRO A 24 -4.79 19.00 -4.07
CA PRO A 24 -6.20 18.62 -4.00
C PRO A 24 -7.13 19.71 -3.45
N ALA A 25 -6.61 20.59 -2.58
CA ALA A 25 -7.38 21.75 -2.08
C ALA A 25 -7.62 22.80 -3.16
N LEU A 26 -6.66 23.01 -4.06
CA LEU A 26 -6.72 24.02 -5.10
C LEU A 26 -7.52 23.59 -6.34
N ILE A 27 -7.34 22.34 -6.78
CA ILE A 27 -7.91 21.85 -8.05
C ILE A 27 -8.99 20.78 -7.88
N GLY A 28 -9.31 20.41 -6.64
CA GLY A 28 -10.25 19.35 -6.32
C GLY A 28 -9.61 17.98 -6.14
N VAL A 29 -10.24 17.14 -5.33
CA VAL A 29 -9.77 15.78 -5.03
C VAL A 29 -9.90 14.84 -6.22
N ASP A 30 -10.83 15.09 -7.13
CA ASP A 30 -11.03 14.37 -8.39
C ASP A 30 -9.80 14.41 -9.30
N LYS A 31 -9.12 15.56 -9.34
CA LYS A 31 -7.91 15.77 -10.15
C LYS A 31 -6.62 15.55 -9.37
N GLY A 32 -6.58 15.95 -8.10
CA GLY A 32 -5.39 15.94 -7.26
C GLY A 32 -5.25 14.75 -6.31
N GLY A 33 -6.26 13.86 -6.20
CA GLY A 33 -6.31 12.77 -5.22
C GLY A 33 -5.18 11.74 -5.36
N HIS A 34 -4.61 11.57 -6.55
CA HIS A 34 -3.48 10.67 -6.78
C HIS A 34 -2.22 11.08 -5.98
N LEU A 35 -2.05 12.36 -5.64
CA LEU A 35 -0.89 12.86 -4.89
C LEU A 35 -0.87 12.38 -3.42
N PRO A 36 -1.95 12.54 -2.62
CA PRO A 36 -2.03 11.93 -1.30
C PRO A 36 -1.89 10.41 -1.33
N ASN A 37 -2.38 9.75 -2.40
CA ASN A 37 -2.30 8.30 -2.56
C ASN A 37 -0.86 7.78 -2.77
N ALA A 38 0.05 8.62 -3.23
CA ALA A 38 1.46 8.27 -3.37
C ALA A 38 2.23 8.24 -2.03
N SER A 39 1.67 8.78 -0.94
CA SER A 39 2.34 8.81 0.37
C SER A 39 2.34 7.46 1.07
N MET A 40 3.47 7.10 1.67
CA MET A 40 3.62 5.91 2.54
C MET A 40 3.27 6.19 4.01
N PHE A 41 2.92 7.41 4.38
CA PHE A 41 2.60 7.84 5.76
C PHE A 41 3.68 7.52 6.81
N CYS A 42 4.97 7.58 6.44
CA CYS A 42 6.07 7.33 7.38
C CYS A 42 6.19 8.37 8.52
N GLY A 43 5.46 9.49 8.44
CA GLY A 43 5.44 10.54 9.48
C GLY A 43 6.62 11.53 9.42
N ARG A 44 7.67 11.25 8.65
CA ARG A 44 8.88 12.07 8.62
C ARG A 44 8.64 13.55 8.28
N CYS A 45 7.68 13.83 7.39
CA CYS A 45 7.34 15.19 7.00
C CYS A 45 6.74 16.02 8.15
N GLU A 46 6.03 15.41 9.09
CA GLU A 46 5.53 16.06 10.31
C GLU A 46 6.63 16.22 11.35
N GLU A 47 7.47 15.19 11.51
CA GLU A 47 8.57 15.18 12.48
C GLU A 47 9.61 16.29 12.20
N VAL A 48 10.00 16.48 10.94
CA VAL A 48 11.00 17.48 10.53
C VAL A 48 10.42 18.89 10.36
N CYS A 49 9.11 19.03 10.39
CA CYS A 49 8.45 20.32 10.26
C CYS A 49 8.64 21.15 11.55
N PRO A 50 9.22 22.36 11.48
CA PRO A 50 9.46 23.18 12.66
C PRO A 50 8.17 23.58 13.39
N VAL A 51 7.06 23.69 12.66
CA VAL A 51 5.71 23.99 13.19
C VAL A 51 4.81 22.75 13.31
N ARG A 52 5.36 21.56 13.06
CA ARG A 52 4.68 20.26 13.20
C ARG A 52 3.31 20.19 12.52
N ILE A 53 3.24 20.63 11.27
CA ILE A 53 2.02 20.51 10.46
C ILE A 53 1.69 19.01 10.30
N PRO A 54 0.47 18.56 10.64
CA PRO A 54 0.09 17.15 10.62
C PRO A 54 -0.21 16.65 9.20
N LEU A 55 0.79 16.78 8.29
CA LEU A 55 0.66 16.44 6.86
C LEU A 55 0.15 15.01 6.60
N PRO A 56 0.60 13.98 7.34
CA PRO A 56 0.07 12.63 7.15
C PRO A 56 -1.44 12.53 7.44
N ARG A 57 -1.92 13.23 8.47
CA ARG A 57 -3.35 13.27 8.81
C ARG A 57 -4.16 13.98 7.73
N MET A 58 -3.63 15.09 7.21
CA MET A 58 -4.28 15.86 6.13
C MET A 58 -4.36 15.04 4.83
N MET A 59 -3.28 14.33 4.46
CA MET A 59 -3.28 13.43 3.31
C MET A 59 -4.26 12.27 3.48
N ARG A 60 -4.39 11.73 4.71
CA ARG A 60 -5.37 10.69 5.02
C ARG A 60 -6.79 11.21 4.83
N ALA A 61 -7.11 12.41 5.31
CA ALA A 61 -8.42 13.03 5.13
C ALA A 61 -8.79 13.19 3.63
N TRP A 62 -7.81 13.50 2.77
CA TRP A 62 -8.03 13.52 1.32
C TRP A 62 -8.35 12.15 0.74
N ARG A 63 -7.67 11.08 1.17
CA ARG A 63 -7.98 9.71 0.75
C ARG A 63 -9.37 9.26 1.20
N GLU A 64 -9.76 9.62 2.42
CA GLU A 64 -11.10 9.33 2.96
C GLU A 64 -12.17 10.02 2.09
N ARG A 65 -12.01 11.32 1.79
CA ARG A 65 -12.91 12.06 0.90
C ARG A 65 -12.98 11.47 -0.51
N GLU A 66 -11.85 11.07 -1.09
CA GLU A 66 -11.81 10.38 -2.38
C GLU A 66 -12.61 9.08 -2.35
N PHE A 67 -12.44 8.29 -1.29
CA PHE A 67 -13.17 7.03 -1.11
C PHE A 67 -14.66 7.24 -0.89
N GLU A 68 -15.06 8.20 -0.07
CA GLU A 68 -16.45 8.57 0.20
C GLU A 68 -17.18 9.08 -1.07
N ARG A 69 -16.49 9.88 -1.87
CA ARG A 69 -17.00 10.37 -3.15
C ARG A 69 -16.98 9.34 -4.27
N HIS A 70 -16.51 8.13 -3.99
CA HIS A 70 -16.46 7.02 -4.94
C HIS A 70 -15.62 7.31 -6.20
N LEU A 71 -14.59 8.17 -6.10
CA LEU A 71 -13.74 8.56 -7.22
C LEU A 71 -12.77 7.44 -7.62
N SER A 72 -12.41 6.56 -6.68
CA SER A 72 -11.58 5.38 -6.97
C SER A 72 -12.38 4.34 -7.78
N PRO A 73 -11.72 3.56 -8.68
CA PRO A 73 -12.37 2.51 -9.46
C PRO A 73 -13.14 1.51 -8.58
N ALA A 74 -14.30 1.07 -9.04
CA ALA A 74 -15.16 0.14 -8.30
C ALA A 74 -14.45 -1.16 -7.90
N ALA A 75 -13.57 -1.68 -8.76
CA ALA A 75 -12.75 -2.86 -8.49
C ALA A 75 -11.81 -2.64 -7.29
N VAL A 76 -11.17 -1.47 -7.19
CA VAL A 76 -10.29 -1.12 -6.06
C VAL A 76 -11.11 -1.03 -4.77
N ARG A 77 -12.25 -0.34 -4.80
CA ARG A 77 -13.14 -0.23 -3.62
C ARG A 77 -13.67 -1.59 -3.17
N GLY A 78 -14.08 -2.44 -4.13
CA GLY A 78 -14.52 -3.80 -3.85
C GLY A 78 -13.41 -4.66 -3.24
N GLY A 79 -12.21 -4.61 -3.82
CA GLY A 79 -11.02 -5.30 -3.32
C GLY A 79 -10.66 -4.88 -1.90
N LEU A 80 -10.69 -3.57 -1.61
CA LEU A 80 -10.42 -3.06 -0.26
C LEU A 80 -11.48 -3.49 0.76
N LYS A 81 -12.76 -3.49 0.39
CA LYS A 81 -13.85 -3.98 1.26
C LYS A 81 -13.68 -5.48 1.54
N PHE A 82 -13.39 -6.27 0.52
CA PHE A 82 -13.13 -7.70 0.64
C PHE A 82 -11.93 -7.97 1.57
N TRP A 83 -10.80 -7.29 1.33
CA TRP A 83 -9.63 -7.41 2.20
C TRP A 83 -9.92 -6.99 3.64
N ALA A 84 -10.65 -5.87 3.84
CA ALA A 84 -11.02 -5.38 5.17
C ALA A 84 -11.90 -6.36 5.94
N PHE A 85 -12.74 -7.13 5.24
CA PHE A 85 -13.55 -8.19 5.87
C PHE A 85 -12.67 -9.24 6.57
N PHE A 86 -11.60 -9.69 5.92
CA PHE A 86 -10.64 -10.61 6.53
C PHE A 86 -9.74 -9.91 7.56
N ALA A 87 -9.22 -8.73 7.25
CA ALA A 87 -8.29 -8.00 8.10
C ALA A 87 -8.89 -7.63 9.47
N LYS A 88 -10.19 -7.35 9.53
CA LYS A 88 -10.91 -7.06 10.79
C LYS A 88 -11.16 -8.29 11.65
N ARG A 89 -10.88 -9.51 11.15
CA ARG A 89 -11.11 -10.77 11.85
C ARG A 89 -9.81 -11.55 11.98
N PRO A 90 -9.05 -11.40 13.10
CA PRO A 90 -7.70 -11.97 13.25
C PRO A 90 -7.64 -13.49 13.01
N ALA A 91 -8.65 -14.23 13.44
CA ALA A 91 -8.72 -15.69 13.24
C ALA A 91 -8.85 -16.06 11.76
N LEU A 92 -9.76 -15.41 11.02
CA LEU A 92 -9.95 -15.64 9.59
C LEU A 92 -8.72 -15.17 8.79
N TYR A 93 -8.15 -14.03 9.14
CA TYR A 93 -6.92 -13.52 8.52
C TYR A 93 -5.77 -14.51 8.73
N GLY A 94 -5.59 -15.01 9.96
CA GLY A 94 -4.58 -16.00 10.29
C GLY A 94 -4.76 -17.30 9.49
N LEU A 95 -5.99 -17.82 9.41
CA LEU A 95 -6.31 -19.02 8.63
C LEU A 95 -6.05 -18.80 7.13
N ALA A 96 -6.56 -17.71 6.57
CA ALA A 96 -6.39 -17.38 5.16
C ALA A 96 -4.91 -17.23 4.77
N THR A 97 -4.11 -16.55 5.60
CA THR A 97 -2.67 -16.37 5.34
C THR A 97 -1.88 -17.67 5.47
N VAL A 98 -2.21 -18.53 6.43
CA VAL A 98 -1.60 -19.85 6.56
C VAL A 98 -1.93 -20.72 5.35
N LEU A 99 -3.21 -20.77 4.94
CA LEU A 99 -3.63 -21.51 3.76
C LEU A 99 -2.94 -21.01 2.50
N ALA A 100 -2.95 -19.69 2.27
CA ALA A 100 -2.30 -19.07 1.12
C ALA A 100 -0.79 -19.36 1.07
N SER A 101 -0.08 -19.25 2.21
CA SER A 101 1.35 -19.55 2.25
C SER A 101 1.67 -21.02 2.00
N ARG A 102 0.82 -21.96 2.46
CA ARG A 102 0.98 -23.40 2.18
C ARG A 102 0.71 -23.74 0.72
N VAL A 103 -0.36 -23.20 0.15
CA VAL A 103 -0.68 -23.37 -1.28
C VAL A 103 0.43 -22.85 -2.17
N LEU A 104 0.87 -21.62 -1.93
CA LEU A 104 1.99 -21.04 -2.68
C LEU A 104 3.29 -21.83 -2.48
N TRP A 105 3.57 -22.32 -1.28
CA TRP A 105 4.72 -23.18 -1.04
C TRP A 105 4.63 -24.47 -1.85
N LEU A 106 3.47 -25.13 -1.86
CA LEU A 106 3.28 -26.39 -2.58
C LEU A 106 3.55 -26.24 -4.08
N PHE A 107 3.04 -25.15 -4.69
CA PHE A 107 3.24 -24.90 -6.11
C PHE A 107 4.62 -24.31 -6.45
N GLY A 108 5.23 -23.58 -5.52
CA GLY A 108 6.50 -22.89 -5.75
C GLY A 108 7.74 -23.61 -5.26
N ARG A 109 7.61 -24.71 -4.50
CA ARG A 109 8.74 -25.38 -3.83
C ARG A 109 9.79 -25.95 -4.77
N SER A 110 9.40 -26.34 -5.99
CA SER A 110 10.33 -26.90 -6.99
C SER A 110 11.15 -25.82 -7.69
N ALA A 111 10.52 -24.68 -8.01
CA ALA A 111 11.16 -23.59 -8.76
C ALA A 111 11.75 -22.50 -7.84
N GLY A 112 11.37 -22.47 -6.56
CA GLY A 112 11.79 -21.45 -5.57
C GLY A 112 11.20 -20.06 -5.82
N ARG A 113 10.55 -19.84 -6.95
CA ARG A 113 9.97 -18.55 -7.35
C ARG A 113 8.83 -18.73 -8.36
N PHE A 114 7.99 -17.70 -8.46
CA PHE A 114 6.95 -17.59 -9.46
C PHE A 114 7.28 -16.47 -10.44
N HIS A 115 7.38 -16.77 -11.72
CA HIS A 115 7.54 -15.79 -12.80
C HIS A 115 6.20 -15.12 -13.15
N ARG A 116 5.09 -15.85 -12.98
CA ARG A 116 3.72 -15.36 -13.20
C ARG A 116 2.81 -15.93 -12.13
N LEU A 117 2.07 -15.04 -11.46
CA LEU A 117 1.03 -15.41 -10.51
C LEU A 117 -0.33 -15.01 -11.07
N PRO A 118 -1.31 -15.95 -11.14
CA PRO A 118 -2.69 -15.59 -11.45
C PRO A 118 -3.17 -14.53 -10.42
N PHE A 119 -3.94 -13.57 -10.86
CA PHE A 119 -4.43 -12.41 -10.08
C PHE A 119 -3.36 -11.41 -9.60
N ALA A 120 -2.07 -11.68 -9.78
CA ALA A 120 -0.97 -10.78 -9.42
C ALA A 120 -0.08 -10.42 -10.63
N ALA A 121 -0.64 -10.42 -11.83
CA ALA A 121 0.10 -10.12 -13.07
C ALA A 121 0.75 -8.74 -13.06
N GLY A 122 0.13 -7.74 -12.45
CA GLY A 122 0.71 -6.39 -12.30
C GLY A 122 2.01 -6.38 -11.50
N TRP A 123 2.16 -7.29 -10.53
CA TRP A 123 3.39 -7.44 -9.75
C TRP A 123 4.43 -8.28 -10.48
N THR A 124 4.02 -9.43 -11.04
CA THR A 124 4.94 -10.42 -11.62
C THR A 124 5.33 -10.14 -13.08
N ARG A 125 4.82 -9.07 -13.70
CA ARG A 125 5.19 -8.71 -15.09
C ARG A 125 6.66 -8.36 -15.25
N HIS A 126 7.25 -7.71 -14.22
CA HIS A 126 8.61 -7.16 -14.27
C HIS A 126 9.52 -7.66 -13.14
N ARG A 127 9.03 -8.58 -12.31
CA ARG A 127 9.79 -9.15 -11.20
C ARG A 127 9.27 -10.53 -10.82
N ASP A 128 10.16 -11.39 -10.37
CA ASP A 128 9.80 -12.68 -9.81
C ASP A 128 9.24 -12.52 -8.39
N PHE A 129 8.31 -13.38 -8.02
CA PHE A 129 7.81 -13.49 -6.65
C PHE A 129 8.44 -14.71 -5.98
N PRO A 130 9.26 -14.56 -4.91
CA PRO A 130 9.87 -15.68 -4.22
C PRO A 130 8.80 -16.58 -3.59
N ALA A 131 8.98 -17.89 -3.72
CA ALA A 131 8.05 -18.85 -3.13
C ALA A 131 8.13 -18.80 -1.60
N PRO A 132 6.98 -18.70 -0.88
CA PRO A 132 6.97 -18.76 0.58
C PRO A 132 7.51 -20.09 1.10
N GLN A 133 8.10 -20.08 2.30
CA GLN A 133 8.65 -21.28 2.96
C GLN A 133 7.57 -22.16 3.64
N GLY A 134 6.29 -22.00 3.29
CA GLY A 134 5.17 -22.78 3.82
C GLY A 134 4.69 -22.40 5.22
N ALA A 135 5.33 -21.42 5.88
CA ALA A 135 4.92 -20.91 7.19
C ALA A 135 4.85 -19.37 7.19
N THR A 136 3.80 -18.82 7.82
CA THR A 136 3.67 -17.38 8.01
C THR A 136 4.68 -16.87 9.03
N PHE A 137 5.02 -15.57 8.96
CA PHE A 137 5.86 -14.92 9.97
C PHE A 137 5.33 -15.14 11.39
N GLN A 138 4.02 -15.00 11.59
CA GLN A 138 3.39 -15.18 12.90
C GLN A 138 3.56 -16.63 13.44
N ALA A 139 3.53 -17.63 12.56
CA ALA A 139 3.76 -19.02 12.96
C ALA A 139 5.23 -19.26 13.33
N GLN A 140 6.15 -18.71 12.54
CA GLN A 140 7.60 -18.79 12.82
C GLN A 140 7.96 -18.02 14.10
N TRP A 141 7.42 -16.85 14.32
CA TRP A 141 7.62 -16.05 15.52
C TRP A 141 7.14 -16.76 16.78
N ARG A 142 5.95 -17.37 16.74
CA ARG A 142 5.43 -18.17 17.87
C ARG A 142 6.31 -19.38 18.20
N ARG A 143 6.87 -20.05 17.20
CA ARG A 143 7.84 -21.13 17.44
C ARG A 143 9.10 -20.63 18.15
N ARG A 144 9.68 -19.52 17.66
CA ARG A 144 10.89 -18.93 18.23
C ARG A 144 10.74 -18.46 19.68
N ARG A 145 9.54 -18.04 20.09
CA ARG A 145 9.27 -17.61 21.48
C ARG A 145 9.02 -18.76 22.43
N ARG A 146 8.82 -19.97 21.94
CA ARG A 146 8.56 -21.17 22.75
C ARG A 146 9.80 -22.07 22.93
N GLY A 147 10.86 -21.87 22.17
CA GLY A 147 12.16 -22.50 22.33
C GLY A 147 13.19 -21.51 22.92
#